data_8048a5bdd6db5d26d68ac5cf744bb90f
#
_entry.id   8048a5bdd6db5d26d68ac5cf744bb90f
#
_cell.length_a   1.000
_cell.length_b   1.000
_cell.length_c   1.000
_cell.angle_alpha   90.00
_cell.angle_beta   90.00
_cell.angle_gamma   90.00
#
_symmetry.space_group_name_H-M   'P 1'
#
loop_
_entity.id
_entity.type
_entity.pdbx_description
1 polymer ?
#
loop_
_entity_poly.entity_id
_entity_poly.type
_entity_poly.pdbx_seq_one_letter_code
_entity_poly.pdbx_strand_id
1 'polypeptide(L)'
;MKKPVICHFLIGLPASGKSTFAQFLAEEINAVVVSTDEIRAQLYGDAANQGIWADIEVEVLDQIKTAVEKDQPVIYDATNAMRPWRLDFLYKTVNSFNIQWIGWHLQTSVEKCKQRNQQRERQVPDEVIDKMNANLQANPPESNEGLLKIYPVPVRDNSFDLNEIRKSIKGFKRLLANIANLNKNKVFHPYSRLLDFERLMHLMSVIINYPEIGNLAETEPENLKEILEVEELPQFSTSIEEICSVITKKY
;
A
#
# COMPACT_ATOMS: atom_id res chain seq x y z
N MET A 1 -21.06 7.34 -12.70
CA MET A 1 -19.89 7.55 -11.84
C MET A 1 -18.66 7.71 -12.72
N LYS A 2 -17.79 8.69 -12.45
CA LYS A 2 -16.53 8.91 -13.17
C LYS A 2 -15.61 7.70 -12.94
N LYS A 3 -14.90 7.25 -13.99
CA LYS A 3 -13.93 6.14 -13.83
C LYS A 3 -12.78 6.58 -12.94
N PRO A 4 -12.23 5.69 -12.10
CA PRO A 4 -11.07 6.03 -11.29
C PRO A 4 -9.84 6.30 -12.16
N VAL A 5 -9.02 7.27 -11.74
CA VAL A 5 -7.71 7.53 -12.34
C VAL A 5 -6.75 6.41 -11.92
N ILE A 6 -6.02 5.86 -12.86
CA ILE A 6 -5.02 4.83 -12.57
C ILE A 6 -3.70 5.48 -12.23
N CYS A 7 -3.28 5.31 -10.99
CA CYS A 7 -2.02 5.81 -10.46
C CYS A 7 -1.01 4.67 -10.26
N HIS A 8 0.26 5.02 -10.12
CA HIS A 8 1.36 4.07 -10.06
C HIS A 8 2.16 4.27 -8.79
N PHE A 9 2.38 3.18 -8.08
CA PHE A 9 3.02 3.14 -6.77
C PHE A 9 4.35 2.40 -6.88
N LEU A 10 5.46 3.11 -6.69
CA LEU A 10 6.79 2.52 -6.79
C LEU A 10 7.21 1.89 -5.48
N ILE A 11 7.84 0.72 -5.55
CA ILE A 11 8.32 -0.03 -4.41
C ILE A 11 9.76 -0.49 -4.71
N GLY A 12 10.66 -0.30 -3.77
CA GLY A 12 12.04 -0.75 -3.92
C GLY A 12 13.01 -0.06 -2.97
N LEU A 13 14.21 -0.59 -2.85
CA LEU A 13 15.25 -0.08 -1.96
C LEU A 13 15.74 1.33 -2.36
N PRO A 14 16.35 2.09 -1.46
CA PRO A 14 17.13 3.27 -1.84
C PRO A 14 18.13 2.90 -2.94
N ALA A 15 18.36 3.81 -3.88
CA ALA A 15 19.23 3.60 -5.04
C ALA A 15 18.88 2.41 -5.98
N SER A 16 17.66 1.85 -5.88
CA SER A 16 17.21 0.78 -6.79
C SER A 16 16.88 1.25 -8.21
N GLY A 17 16.83 2.58 -8.46
CA GLY A 17 16.51 3.16 -9.76
C GLY A 17 15.05 3.62 -9.90
N LYS A 18 14.31 3.75 -8.79
CA LYS A 18 12.90 4.19 -8.80
C LYS A 18 12.69 5.51 -9.52
N SER A 19 13.46 6.54 -9.23
CA SER A 19 13.28 7.86 -9.83
C SER A 19 13.55 7.86 -11.34
N THR A 20 14.54 7.08 -11.79
CA THR A 20 14.79 6.87 -13.22
C THR A 20 13.60 6.14 -13.88
N PHE A 21 13.08 5.13 -13.20
CA PHE A 21 11.88 4.41 -13.66
C PHE A 21 10.64 5.31 -13.65
N ALA A 22 10.47 6.16 -12.63
CA ALA A 22 9.38 7.12 -12.54
C ALA A 22 9.36 8.09 -13.73
N GLN A 23 10.51 8.65 -14.09
CA GLN A 23 10.66 9.55 -15.24
C GLN A 23 10.28 8.86 -16.56
N PHE A 24 10.85 7.66 -16.80
CA PHE A 24 10.49 6.87 -17.97
C PHE A 24 8.97 6.57 -18.01
N LEU A 25 8.40 6.12 -16.90
CA LEU A 25 6.98 5.80 -16.84
C LEU A 25 6.11 7.05 -17.05
N ALA A 26 6.52 8.21 -16.51
CA ALA A 26 5.80 9.47 -16.67
C ALA A 26 5.71 9.88 -18.13
N GLU A 27 6.79 9.72 -18.89
CA GLU A 27 6.80 9.99 -20.34
C GLU A 27 5.87 9.05 -21.12
N GLU A 28 5.88 7.73 -20.79
CA GLU A 28 5.09 6.73 -21.49
C GLU A 28 3.57 6.87 -21.28
N ILE A 29 3.14 7.42 -20.14
CA ILE A 29 1.72 7.50 -19.78
C ILE A 29 1.22 8.92 -19.53
N ASN A 30 2.05 9.94 -19.74
CA ASN A 30 1.75 11.34 -19.44
C ASN A 30 1.27 11.55 -18.00
N ALA A 31 2.04 11.07 -17.03
CA ALA A 31 1.74 11.13 -15.60
C ALA A 31 2.55 12.21 -14.88
N VAL A 32 2.03 12.67 -13.75
CA VAL A 32 2.77 13.52 -12.80
C VAL A 32 3.56 12.61 -11.86
N VAL A 33 4.83 12.94 -11.65
CA VAL A 33 5.65 12.30 -10.59
C VAL A 33 5.48 13.09 -9.30
N VAL A 34 5.08 12.41 -8.23
CA VAL A 34 5.03 12.93 -6.86
C VAL A 34 6.14 12.26 -6.08
N SER A 35 7.22 12.99 -5.84
CA SER A 35 8.43 12.49 -5.21
C SER A 35 8.58 13.03 -3.79
N THR A 36 8.69 12.13 -2.82
CA THR A 36 8.95 12.54 -1.41
C THR A 36 10.29 13.22 -1.23
N ASP A 37 11.29 12.89 -2.05
CA ASP A 37 12.61 13.53 -1.98
C ASP A 37 12.58 14.95 -2.57
N GLU A 38 11.83 15.19 -3.66
CA GLU A 38 11.62 16.53 -4.22
C GLU A 38 10.81 17.42 -3.27
N ILE A 39 9.76 16.87 -2.65
CA ILE A 39 8.96 17.59 -1.66
C ILE A 39 9.82 17.97 -0.45
N ARG A 40 10.70 17.10 0.04
CA ARG A 40 11.64 17.45 1.10
C ARG A 40 12.58 18.58 0.69
N ALA A 41 13.10 18.54 -0.53
CA ALA A 41 13.94 19.62 -1.04
C ALA A 41 13.20 20.95 -1.11
N GLN A 42 11.92 20.94 -1.50
CA GLN A 42 11.08 22.15 -1.56
C GLN A 42 10.77 22.70 -0.15
N LEU A 43 10.37 21.85 0.79
CA LEU A 43 9.96 22.28 2.13
C LEU A 43 11.15 22.66 3.04
N TYR A 44 12.27 21.96 2.90
CA TYR A 44 13.39 22.07 3.85
C TYR A 44 14.71 22.48 3.20
N GLY A 45 14.72 22.78 1.89
CA GLY A 45 15.91 23.18 1.14
C GLY A 45 16.89 22.05 0.83
N ASP A 46 16.68 20.86 1.38
CA ASP A 46 17.51 19.67 1.15
C ASP A 46 16.69 18.39 1.18
N ALA A 47 16.78 17.59 0.15
CA ALA A 47 16.14 16.28 0.06
C ALA A 47 16.64 15.29 1.14
N ALA A 48 17.83 15.51 1.72
CA ALA A 48 18.37 14.70 2.80
C ALA A 48 17.68 14.97 4.15
N ASN A 49 17.12 16.15 4.33
CA ASN A 49 16.39 16.48 5.53
C ASN A 49 15.11 15.63 5.62
N GLN A 50 15.04 14.75 6.62
CA GLN A 50 13.87 13.88 6.79
C GLN A 50 12.60 14.68 7.11
N GLY A 51 12.75 15.86 7.74
CA GLY A 51 11.66 16.76 8.07
C GLY A 51 10.58 16.12 8.94
N ILE A 52 9.44 16.79 9.01
CA ILE A 52 8.24 16.29 9.69
C ILE A 52 7.38 15.58 8.66
N TRP A 53 7.15 14.28 8.87
CA TRP A 53 6.37 13.48 7.91
C TRP A 53 4.98 14.06 7.64
N ALA A 54 4.32 14.60 8.66
CA ALA A 54 2.99 15.20 8.50
C ALA A 54 2.97 16.31 7.45
N ASP A 55 4.00 17.18 7.42
CA ASP A 55 4.09 18.27 6.46
C ASP A 55 4.34 17.73 5.04
N ILE A 56 5.21 16.73 4.91
CA ILE A 56 5.51 16.06 3.64
C ILE A 56 4.26 15.35 3.11
N GLU A 57 3.52 14.66 3.97
CA GLU A 57 2.29 13.94 3.59
C GLU A 57 1.22 14.89 3.08
N VAL A 58 1.04 16.06 3.72
CA VAL A 58 0.09 17.08 3.26
C VAL A 58 0.40 17.50 1.83
N GLU A 59 1.68 17.80 1.53
CA GLU A 59 2.10 18.20 0.20
C GLU A 59 1.96 17.06 -0.83
N VAL A 60 2.30 15.82 -0.45
CA VAL A 60 2.07 14.64 -1.29
C VAL A 60 0.60 14.48 -1.66
N LEU A 61 -0.30 14.60 -0.67
CA LEU A 61 -1.73 14.44 -0.90
C LEU A 61 -2.31 15.59 -1.75
N ASP A 62 -1.82 16.82 -1.58
CA ASP A 62 -2.25 17.97 -2.38
C ASP A 62 -1.83 17.85 -3.85
N GLN A 63 -0.59 17.42 -4.11
CA GLN A 63 -0.11 17.15 -5.47
C GLN A 63 -0.89 16.02 -6.14
N ILE A 64 -1.19 14.93 -5.41
CA ILE A 64 -2.03 13.84 -5.91
C ILE A 64 -3.42 14.36 -6.24
N LYS A 65 -4.05 15.08 -5.33
CA LYS A 65 -5.38 15.68 -5.52
C LYS A 65 -5.43 16.54 -6.77
N THR A 66 -4.47 17.46 -6.91
CA THR A 66 -4.39 18.39 -8.04
C THR A 66 -4.28 17.66 -9.38
N ALA A 67 -3.50 16.58 -9.46
CA ALA A 67 -3.38 15.78 -10.67
C ALA A 67 -4.67 15.00 -10.97
N VAL A 68 -5.25 14.36 -9.96
CA VAL A 68 -6.46 13.54 -10.11
C VAL A 68 -7.68 14.37 -10.51
N GLU A 69 -7.82 15.58 -10.01
CA GLU A 69 -8.89 16.51 -10.42
C GLU A 69 -8.83 16.85 -11.91
N LYS A 70 -7.63 16.82 -12.50
CA LYS A 70 -7.36 17.00 -13.95
C LYS A 70 -7.41 15.69 -14.75
N ASP A 71 -7.86 14.58 -14.14
CA ASP A 71 -7.82 13.23 -14.74
C ASP A 71 -6.40 12.76 -15.13
N GLN A 72 -5.37 13.30 -14.50
CA GLN A 72 -3.98 13.00 -14.81
C GLN A 72 -3.47 11.87 -13.89
N PRO A 73 -2.85 10.81 -14.45
CA PRO A 73 -2.22 9.75 -13.65
C PRO A 73 -1.10 10.30 -12.77
N VAL A 74 -0.89 9.67 -11.63
CA VAL A 74 0.20 9.99 -10.69
C VAL A 74 1.14 8.81 -10.58
N ILE A 75 2.44 9.09 -10.50
CA ILE A 75 3.47 8.13 -10.08
C ILE A 75 3.99 8.59 -8.73
N TYR A 76 3.76 7.78 -7.70
CA TYR A 76 4.27 8.05 -6.37
C TYR A 76 5.67 7.44 -6.21
N ASP A 77 6.68 8.32 -6.19
CA ASP A 77 8.09 7.95 -6.03
C ASP A 77 8.54 8.11 -4.58
N ALA A 78 8.46 7.01 -3.86
CA ALA A 78 8.98 6.85 -2.51
C ALA A 78 9.55 5.42 -2.36
N THR A 79 10.27 5.16 -1.27
CA THR A 79 10.90 3.85 -1.05
C THR A 79 9.87 2.73 -0.88
N ASN A 80 8.81 2.99 -0.09
CA ASN A 80 7.68 2.08 0.14
C ASN A 80 8.10 0.64 0.54
N ALA A 81 9.28 0.50 1.17
CA ALA A 81 9.81 -0.80 1.57
C ALA A 81 9.11 -1.38 2.81
N MET A 82 8.53 -0.53 3.64
CA MET A 82 7.86 -0.93 4.88
C MET A 82 6.37 -1.18 4.62
N ARG A 83 5.89 -2.39 4.90
CA ARG A 83 4.48 -2.75 4.70
C ARG A 83 3.50 -1.81 5.43
N PRO A 84 3.74 -1.40 6.70
CA PRO A 84 2.85 -0.46 7.39
C PRO A 84 2.65 0.85 6.62
N TRP A 85 3.73 1.41 6.07
CA TRP A 85 3.65 2.67 5.31
C TRP A 85 2.90 2.51 3.99
N ARG A 86 3.07 1.34 3.30
CA ARG A 86 2.29 1.04 2.09
C ARG A 86 0.79 0.99 2.40
N LEU A 87 0.41 0.27 3.46
CA LEU A 87 -0.99 0.11 3.85
C LEU A 87 -1.64 1.45 4.20
N ASP A 88 -0.98 2.26 5.04
CA ASP A 88 -1.48 3.56 5.46
C ASP A 88 -1.69 4.50 4.27
N PHE A 89 -0.68 4.63 3.42
CA PHE A 89 -0.74 5.49 2.24
C PHE A 89 -1.82 5.04 1.25
N LEU A 90 -1.87 3.75 0.92
CA LEU A 90 -2.85 3.21 -0.02
C LEU A 90 -4.28 3.36 0.53
N TYR A 91 -4.47 3.12 1.82
CA TYR A 91 -5.76 3.32 2.48
C TYR A 91 -6.22 4.78 2.42
N LYS A 92 -5.36 5.72 2.82
CA LYS A 92 -5.67 7.15 2.81
C LYS A 92 -6.04 7.63 1.41
N THR A 93 -5.21 7.31 0.42
CA THR A 93 -5.39 7.83 -0.92
C THR A 93 -6.59 7.25 -1.67
N VAL A 94 -6.86 5.94 -1.55
CA VAL A 94 -8.03 5.30 -2.18
C VAL A 94 -9.34 5.76 -1.57
N ASN A 95 -9.35 6.08 -0.26
CA ASN A 95 -10.56 6.59 0.39
C ASN A 95 -10.78 8.09 0.17
N SER A 96 -9.71 8.86 -0.06
CA SER A 96 -9.80 10.31 -0.26
C SER A 96 -10.02 10.71 -1.72
N PHE A 97 -9.58 9.88 -2.66
CA PHE A 97 -9.57 10.22 -4.07
C PHE A 97 -10.20 9.10 -4.92
N ASN A 98 -10.78 9.48 -6.08
CA ASN A 98 -11.27 8.49 -7.05
C ASN A 98 -10.12 7.90 -7.89
N ILE A 99 -9.26 7.13 -7.25
CA ILE A 99 -8.06 6.54 -7.85
C ILE A 99 -7.96 5.05 -7.57
N GLN A 100 -7.11 4.40 -8.35
CA GLN A 100 -6.66 3.03 -8.09
C GLN A 100 -5.17 2.92 -8.39
N TRP A 101 -4.46 2.11 -7.58
CA TRP A 101 -3.01 2.00 -7.65
C TRP A 101 -2.56 0.71 -8.35
N ILE A 102 -1.56 0.85 -9.23
CA ILE A 102 -0.76 -0.26 -9.76
C ILE A 102 0.61 -0.19 -9.11
N GLY A 103 1.05 -1.30 -8.52
CA GLY A 103 2.36 -1.41 -7.91
C GLY A 103 3.46 -1.77 -8.93
N TRP A 104 4.63 -1.16 -8.81
CA TRP A 104 5.84 -1.49 -9.54
C TRP A 104 6.94 -1.81 -8.54
N HIS A 105 7.31 -3.07 -8.44
CA HIS A 105 8.34 -3.53 -7.50
C HIS A 105 9.68 -3.68 -8.21
N LEU A 106 10.58 -2.71 -8.01
CA LEU A 106 11.93 -2.73 -8.56
C LEU A 106 12.79 -3.73 -7.79
N GLN A 107 13.21 -4.78 -8.49
CA GLN A 107 13.96 -5.91 -7.95
C GLN A 107 15.46 -5.75 -8.24
N THR A 108 16.05 -4.66 -7.74
CA THR A 108 17.49 -4.44 -7.74
C THR A 108 18.10 -5.13 -6.53
N SER A 109 19.19 -5.88 -6.70
CA SER A 109 19.84 -6.54 -5.57
C SER A 109 20.36 -5.54 -4.55
N VAL A 110 20.41 -5.93 -3.28
CA VAL A 110 20.87 -5.06 -2.19
C VAL A 110 22.31 -4.60 -2.39
N GLU A 111 23.17 -5.46 -2.92
CA GLU A 111 24.56 -5.16 -3.23
C GLU A 111 24.66 -4.05 -4.28
N LYS A 112 23.88 -4.14 -5.36
CA LYS A 112 23.82 -3.09 -6.39
C LYS A 112 23.25 -1.79 -5.84
N CYS A 113 22.24 -1.86 -4.98
CA CYS A 113 21.69 -0.68 -4.31
C CYS A 113 22.75 0.03 -3.47
N LYS A 114 23.53 -0.71 -2.65
CA LYS A 114 24.62 -0.16 -1.85
C LYS A 114 25.73 0.43 -2.74
N GLN A 115 26.16 -0.29 -3.77
CA GLN A 115 27.17 0.21 -4.71
C GLN A 115 26.75 1.55 -5.36
N ARG A 116 25.50 1.65 -5.83
CA ARG A 116 24.97 2.89 -6.41
C ARG A 116 24.79 3.99 -5.37
N ASN A 117 24.42 3.61 -4.15
CA ASN A 117 24.25 4.55 -3.04
C ASN A 117 25.58 5.25 -2.71
N GLN A 118 26.69 4.53 -2.73
CA GLN A 118 28.04 5.10 -2.50
C GLN A 118 28.47 6.12 -3.57
N GLN A 119 27.85 6.09 -4.76
CA GLN A 119 28.15 7.01 -5.86
C GLN A 119 27.26 8.27 -5.84
N ARG A 120 26.31 8.35 -4.89
CA ARG A 120 25.41 9.49 -4.76
C ARG A 120 26.01 10.54 -3.83
N GLU A 121 25.70 11.82 -4.11
CA GLU A 121 26.00 12.92 -3.16
C GLU A 121 25.31 12.67 -1.82
N ARG A 122 24.02 12.28 -1.87
CA ARG A 122 23.26 11.88 -0.71
C ARG A 122 23.29 10.37 -0.55
N GLN A 123 23.95 9.92 0.50
CA GLN A 123 24.05 8.50 0.85
C GLN A 123 23.08 8.14 1.97
N VAL A 124 22.46 6.98 1.85
CA VAL A 124 21.67 6.36 2.92
C VAL A 124 22.58 5.37 3.66
N PRO A 125 22.60 5.33 5.00
CA PRO A 125 23.40 4.33 5.72
C PRO A 125 23.07 2.91 5.28
N ASP A 126 24.10 2.08 5.13
CA ASP A 126 23.95 0.70 4.64
C ASP A 126 23.02 -0.14 5.54
N GLU A 127 23.06 0.08 6.84
CA GLU A 127 22.17 -0.58 7.82
C GLU A 127 20.68 -0.27 7.56
N VAL A 128 20.39 0.94 7.08
CA VAL A 128 19.01 1.33 6.71
C VAL A 128 18.58 0.59 5.45
N ILE A 129 19.48 0.45 4.47
CA ILE A 129 19.22 -0.32 3.24
C ILE A 129 18.99 -1.80 3.60
N ASP A 130 19.83 -2.38 4.48
CA ASP A 130 19.68 -3.76 4.93
C ASP A 130 18.36 -3.99 5.67
N LYS A 131 17.98 -3.07 6.57
CA LYS A 131 16.71 -3.13 7.30
C LYS A 131 15.52 -3.05 6.33
N MET A 132 15.58 -2.17 5.34
CA MET A 132 14.53 -2.07 4.33
C MET A 132 14.46 -3.33 3.45
N ASN A 133 15.61 -3.92 3.10
CA ASN A 133 15.65 -5.17 2.35
C ASN A 133 15.05 -6.32 3.15
N ALA A 134 15.42 -6.46 4.42
CA ALA A 134 14.85 -7.48 5.31
C ALA A 134 13.32 -7.33 5.43
N ASN A 135 12.82 -6.09 5.53
CA ASN A 135 11.37 -5.83 5.55
C ASN A 135 10.68 -6.22 4.24
N LEU A 136 11.27 -5.90 3.08
CA LEU A 136 10.70 -6.29 1.78
C LEU A 136 10.72 -7.80 1.57
N GLN A 137 11.72 -8.50 2.10
CA GLN A 137 11.79 -9.96 2.06
C GLN A 137 10.76 -10.62 2.98
N ALA A 138 10.61 -10.10 4.20
CA ALA A 138 9.65 -10.60 5.17
C ALA A 138 8.19 -10.28 4.78
N ASN A 139 7.97 -9.12 4.16
CA ASN A 139 6.65 -8.61 3.77
C ASN A 139 6.69 -8.12 2.32
N PRO A 140 6.78 -9.02 1.33
CA PRO A 140 6.75 -8.64 -0.06
C PRO A 140 5.44 -7.92 -0.39
N PRO A 141 5.45 -6.97 -1.34
CA PRO A 141 4.23 -6.26 -1.70
C PRO A 141 3.21 -7.22 -2.31
N GLU A 142 1.95 -7.11 -1.86
CA GLU A 142 0.84 -7.95 -2.27
C GLU A 142 -0.35 -7.12 -2.76
N SER A 143 -1.13 -7.69 -3.69
CA SER A 143 -2.31 -7.00 -4.24
C SER A 143 -3.39 -6.73 -3.18
N ASN A 144 -3.48 -7.55 -2.14
CA ASN A 144 -4.40 -7.37 -1.02
C ASN A 144 -4.11 -6.11 -0.18
N GLU A 145 -2.94 -5.48 -0.35
CA GLU A 145 -2.60 -4.20 0.29
C GLU A 145 -3.38 -2.99 -0.28
N GLY A 146 -4.18 -3.18 -1.32
CA GLY A 146 -4.94 -2.12 -2.01
C GLY A 146 -4.40 -1.80 -3.40
N LEU A 147 -3.49 -2.62 -3.92
CA LEU A 147 -2.96 -2.53 -5.28
C LEU A 147 -3.79 -3.39 -6.23
N LEU A 148 -4.18 -2.86 -7.39
CA LEU A 148 -4.89 -3.63 -8.42
C LEU A 148 -4.06 -4.80 -8.94
N LYS A 149 -2.78 -4.53 -9.13
CA LYS A 149 -1.79 -5.49 -9.60
C LYS A 149 -0.39 -4.98 -9.22
N ILE A 150 0.54 -5.92 -9.07
CA ILE A 150 1.94 -5.62 -8.88
C ILE A 150 2.73 -6.20 -10.05
N TYR A 151 3.55 -5.35 -10.65
CA TYR A 151 4.48 -5.73 -11.69
C TYR A 151 5.89 -5.79 -11.11
N PRO A 152 6.54 -6.95 -11.10
CA PRO A 152 7.97 -7.02 -10.80
C PRO A 152 8.75 -6.34 -11.93
N VAL A 153 9.72 -5.53 -11.56
CA VAL A 153 10.65 -4.85 -12.49
C VAL A 153 12.06 -5.35 -12.20
N PRO A 154 12.49 -6.44 -12.86
CA PRO A 154 13.86 -6.90 -12.73
C PRO A 154 14.83 -5.86 -13.28
N VAL A 155 15.85 -5.53 -12.49
CA VAL A 155 16.90 -4.60 -12.90
C VAL A 155 18.16 -5.39 -13.18
N ARG A 156 18.51 -5.52 -14.46
CA ARG A 156 19.72 -6.23 -14.94
C ARG A 156 20.65 -5.21 -15.59
N ASP A 157 21.93 -5.34 -15.34
CA ASP A 157 22.98 -4.51 -15.95
C ASP A 157 22.65 -3.00 -15.99
N ASN A 158 22.13 -2.50 -14.87
CA ASN A 158 21.71 -1.12 -14.67
C ASN A 158 20.54 -0.64 -15.58
N SER A 159 19.82 -1.55 -16.22
CA SER A 159 18.72 -1.25 -17.11
C SER A 159 17.45 -2.02 -16.77
N PHE A 160 16.31 -1.52 -17.27
CA PHE A 160 15.01 -2.18 -17.24
C PHE A 160 14.70 -2.75 -18.62
N ASP A 161 13.92 -3.82 -18.70
CA ASP A 161 13.32 -4.24 -19.97
C ASP A 161 12.15 -3.31 -20.34
N LEU A 162 12.45 -2.28 -21.10
CA LEU A 162 11.49 -1.27 -21.52
C LEU A 162 10.35 -1.87 -22.38
N ASN A 163 10.63 -2.92 -23.14
CA ASN A 163 9.61 -3.57 -23.97
C ASN A 163 8.60 -4.33 -23.11
N GLU A 164 9.07 -5.01 -22.07
CA GLU A 164 8.19 -5.71 -21.13
C GLU A 164 7.33 -4.72 -20.34
N ILE A 165 7.90 -3.60 -19.90
CA ILE A 165 7.18 -2.53 -19.23
C ILE A 165 6.09 -1.94 -20.14
N ARG A 166 6.42 -1.62 -21.40
CA ARG A 166 5.44 -1.13 -22.38
C ARG A 166 4.31 -2.13 -22.65
N LYS A 167 4.61 -3.44 -22.69
CA LYS A 167 3.57 -4.49 -22.78
C LYS A 167 2.64 -4.46 -21.56
N SER A 168 3.20 -4.30 -20.38
CA SER A 168 2.43 -4.19 -19.13
C SER A 168 1.51 -2.96 -19.16
N ILE A 169 2.01 -1.80 -19.59
CA ILE A 169 1.24 -0.56 -19.74
C ILE A 169 0.05 -0.75 -20.71
N LYS A 170 0.28 -1.36 -21.87
CA LYS A 170 -0.78 -1.66 -22.84
C LYS A 170 -1.86 -2.60 -22.26
N GLY A 171 -1.50 -3.44 -21.31
CA GLY A 171 -2.41 -4.33 -20.60
C GLY A 171 -3.37 -3.64 -19.62
N PHE A 172 -3.10 -2.39 -19.20
CA PHE A 172 -3.90 -1.71 -18.17
C PHE A 172 -5.38 -1.54 -18.55
N LYS A 173 -5.67 -1.19 -19.81
CA LYS A 173 -7.07 -1.03 -20.30
C LYS A 173 -7.86 -2.33 -20.14
N ARG A 174 -7.23 -3.47 -20.43
CA ARG A 174 -7.85 -4.80 -20.27
C ARG A 174 -8.01 -5.16 -18.80
N LEU A 175 -7.02 -4.85 -17.97
CA LEU A 175 -7.07 -5.06 -16.52
C LEU A 175 -8.26 -4.30 -15.92
N LEU A 176 -8.46 -3.03 -16.28
CA LEU A 176 -9.57 -2.22 -15.80
C LEU A 176 -10.93 -2.75 -16.21
N ALA A 177 -11.08 -3.24 -17.45
CA ALA A 177 -12.32 -3.83 -17.89
C ALA A 177 -12.67 -5.10 -17.08
N ASN A 178 -11.66 -5.91 -16.73
CA ASN A 178 -11.85 -7.12 -15.92
C ASN A 178 -12.18 -6.77 -14.45
N ILE A 179 -11.52 -5.76 -13.88
CA ILE A 179 -11.73 -5.34 -12.48
C ILE A 179 -13.08 -4.65 -12.30
N ALA A 180 -13.55 -3.87 -13.26
CA ALA A 180 -14.89 -3.29 -13.21
C ALA A 180 -15.99 -4.38 -13.08
N ASN A 181 -15.72 -5.57 -13.58
CA ASN A 181 -16.62 -6.73 -13.43
C ASN A 181 -16.41 -7.48 -12.10
N LEU A 182 -15.22 -7.42 -11.50
CA LEU A 182 -14.88 -8.11 -10.25
C LEU A 182 -15.21 -7.28 -8.99
N ASN A 183 -15.11 -5.95 -9.07
CA ASN A 183 -15.27 -5.05 -7.91
C ASN A 183 -16.74 -4.80 -7.50
N LYS A 184 -17.71 -5.39 -8.18
CA LYS A 184 -19.11 -5.28 -7.73
C LYS A 184 -19.36 -5.88 -6.33
N ASN A 185 -18.45 -6.70 -5.78
CA ASN A 185 -18.67 -7.46 -4.56
C ASN A 185 -17.49 -7.52 -3.55
N LYS A 186 -16.43 -6.74 -3.71
CA LYS A 186 -15.34 -6.73 -2.71
C LYS A 186 -15.32 -5.42 -1.91
N VAL A 187 -16.13 -5.38 -0.88
CA VAL A 187 -15.93 -4.42 0.22
C VAL A 187 -14.79 -5.00 1.06
N PHE A 188 -13.61 -4.37 1.04
CA PHE A 188 -12.54 -4.73 1.97
C PHE A 188 -12.96 -4.30 3.37
N HIS A 189 -13.14 -5.27 4.25
CA HIS A 189 -13.44 -4.99 5.64
C HIS A 189 -12.28 -4.18 6.26
N PRO A 190 -12.56 -3.12 7.06
CA PRO A 190 -11.49 -2.31 7.67
C PRO A 190 -10.43 -3.13 8.41
N TYR A 191 -10.82 -4.20 9.09
CA TYR A 191 -9.92 -5.10 9.80
C TYR A 191 -8.85 -5.73 8.91
N SER A 192 -9.13 -6.02 7.64
CA SER A 192 -8.15 -6.59 6.71
C SER A 192 -7.01 -5.61 6.35
N ARG A 193 -7.16 -4.34 6.69
CA ARG A 193 -6.20 -3.26 6.43
C ARG A 193 -5.38 -2.88 7.66
N LEU A 194 -5.74 -3.38 8.83
CA LEU A 194 -4.98 -3.13 10.04
C LEU A 194 -3.57 -3.71 9.95
N LEU A 195 -2.62 -3.04 10.57
CA LEU A 195 -1.28 -3.57 10.78
C LEU A 195 -1.33 -4.83 11.64
N ASP A 196 -0.40 -5.74 11.46
CA ASP A 196 -0.39 -7.00 12.20
C ASP A 196 -0.36 -6.78 13.72
N PHE A 197 0.35 -5.73 14.17
CA PHE A 197 0.35 -5.34 15.59
C PHE A 197 -1.03 -4.82 16.04
N GLU A 198 -1.68 -3.99 15.25
CA GLU A 198 -3.02 -3.49 15.54
C GLU A 198 -4.03 -4.64 15.57
N ARG A 199 -3.95 -5.56 14.60
CA ARG A 199 -4.78 -6.78 14.60
C ARG A 199 -4.56 -7.60 15.87
N LEU A 200 -3.30 -7.78 16.28
CA LEU A 200 -2.97 -8.49 17.51
C LEU A 200 -3.53 -7.76 18.74
N MET A 201 -3.36 -6.45 18.84
CA MET A 201 -3.90 -5.64 19.94
C MET A 201 -5.43 -5.70 20.00
N HIS A 202 -6.09 -5.67 18.86
CA HIS A 202 -7.54 -5.83 18.79
C HIS A 202 -8.00 -7.22 19.20
N LEU A 203 -7.31 -8.26 18.71
CA LEU A 203 -7.59 -9.63 19.11
C LEU A 203 -7.42 -9.82 20.61
N MET A 204 -6.33 -9.30 21.18
CA MET A 204 -6.10 -9.30 22.63
C MET A 204 -7.20 -8.55 23.38
N SER A 205 -7.60 -7.36 22.91
CA SER A 205 -8.69 -6.58 23.51
C SER A 205 -10.02 -7.36 23.51
N VAL A 206 -10.32 -8.02 22.40
CA VAL A 206 -11.55 -8.84 22.28
C VAL A 206 -11.48 -10.02 23.26
N ILE A 207 -10.36 -10.73 23.34
CA ILE A 207 -10.21 -11.87 24.26
C ILE A 207 -10.28 -11.42 25.73
N ILE A 208 -9.69 -10.27 26.07
CA ILE A 208 -9.73 -9.73 27.44
C ILE A 208 -11.13 -9.29 27.83
N ASN A 209 -11.87 -8.65 26.92
CA ASN A 209 -13.23 -8.17 27.20
C ASN A 209 -14.28 -9.28 27.13
N TYR A 210 -14.00 -10.34 26.38
CA TYR A 210 -14.89 -11.49 26.18
C TYR A 210 -14.11 -12.80 26.34
N PRO A 211 -13.79 -13.22 27.62
CA PRO A 211 -12.92 -14.39 27.85
C PRO A 211 -13.48 -15.68 27.25
N GLU A 212 -14.78 -15.81 27.13
CA GLU A 212 -15.47 -16.99 26.59
C GLU A 212 -15.74 -16.89 25.07
N ILE A 213 -15.12 -15.91 24.36
CA ILE A 213 -15.32 -15.76 22.92
C ILE A 213 -14.96 -17.04 22.16
N GLY A 214 -15.84 -17.45 21.28
CA GLY A 214 -15.78 -18.74 20.57
C GLY A 214 -16.73 -19.78 21.18
N ASN A 215 -17.29 -19.50 22.38
CA ASN A 215 -18.33 -20.29 23.04
C ASN A 215 -19.45 -19.41 23.60
N LEU A 216 -19.46 -18.11 23.32
CA LEU A 216 -20.45 -17.17 23.84
C LEU A 216 -21.88 -17.54 23.40
N ALA A 217 -22.02 -18.09 22.20
CA ALA A 217 -23.33 -18.57 21.73
C ALA A 217 -23.95 -19.63 22.64
N GLU A 218 -23.12 -20.42 23.34
CA GLU A 218 -23.55 -21.46 24.27
C GLU A 218 -23.58 -20.97 25.71
N THR A 219 -22.58 -20.16 26.13
CA THR A 219 -22.38 -19.76 27.53
C THR A 219 -23.16 -18.47 27.88
N GLU A 220 -23.15 -17.48 26.99
CA GLU A 220 -23.74 -16.16 27.21
C GLU A 220 -24.46 -15.63 25.96
N PRO A 221 -25.52 -16.31 25.48
CA PRO A 221 -26.17 -15.97 24.19
C PRO A 221 -26.76 -14.54 24.17
N GLU A 222 -27.28 -14.04 25.28
CA GLU A 222 -27.84 -12.67 25.34
C GLU A 222 -26.73 -11.60 25.23
N ASN A 223 -25.58 -11.83 25.84
CA ASN A 223 -24.41 -10.96 25.70
C ASN A 223 -23.90 -10.95 24.25
N LEU A 224 -23.88 -12.10 23.58
CA LEU A 224 -23.47 -12.20 22.19
C LEU A 224 -24.46 -11.49 21.25
N LYS A 225 -25.77 -11.55 21.51
CA LYS A 225 -26.78 -10.78 20.76
C LYS A 225 -26.56 -9.28 20.89
N GLU A 226 -26.25 -8.79 22.09
CA GLU A 226 -25.95 -7.39 22.34
C GLU A 226 -24.69 -6.96 21.60
N ILE A 227 -23.61 -7.77 21.63
CA ILE A 227 -22.36 -7.50 20.92
C ILE A 227 -22.57 -7.42 19.41
N LEU A 228 -23.37 -8.33 18.85
CA LEU A 228 -23.64 -8.41 17.42
C LEU A 228 -24.78 -7.46 16.99
N GLU A 229 -25.51 -6.87 17.93
CA GLU A 229 -26.68 -6.04 17.69
C GLU A 229 -27.76 -6.75 16.84
N VAL A 230 -28.06 -8.00 17.21
CA VAL A 230 -29.06 -8.84 16.52
C VAL A 230 -30.12 -9.33 17.48
N GLU A 231 -31.36 -9.52 17.00
CA GLU A 231 -32.45 -10.09 17.80
C GLU A 231 -32.31 -11.62 17.94
N GLU A 232 -31.86 -12.27 16.86
CA GLU A 232 -31.61 -13.73 16.84
C GLU A 232 -30.16 -14.01 16.46
N LEU A 233 -29.54 -14.97 17.19
CA LEU A 233 -28.16 -15.37 16.88
C LEU A 233 -28.11 -16.20 15.60
N PRO A 234 -27.15 -15.91 14.73
CA PRO A 234 -26.85 -16.78 13.60
C PRO A 234 -26.32 -18.14 14.12
N GLN A 235 -26.54 -19.21 13.36
CA GLN A 235 -25.93 -20.50 13.68
C GLN A 235 -24.45 -20.44 13.33
N PHE A 236 -23.59 -20.68 14.32
CA PHE A 236 -22.16 -20.80 14.11
C PHE A 236 -21.78 -22.29 14.00
N SER A 237 -21.08 -22.65 12.92
CA SER A 237 -20.60 -24.02 12.73
C SER A 237 -19.31 -24.30 13.48
N THR A 238 -18.58 -23.24 13.84
CA THR A 238 -17.30 -23.31 14.57
C THR A 238 -17.11 -22.11 15.47
N SER A 239 -16.30 -22.27 16.54
CA SER A 239 -15.86 -21.16 17.41
C SER A 239 -15.17 -20.04 16.63
N ILE A 240 -14.49 -20.36 15.52
CA ILE A 240 -13.83 -19.38 14.66
C ILE A 240 -14.85 -18.47 13.98
N GLU A 241 -15.99 -18.99 13.55
CA GLU A 241 -17.05 -18.17 12.93
C GLU A 241 -17.65 -17.17 13.93
N GLU A 242 -17.86 -17.58 15.18
CA GLU A 242 -18.30 -16.69 16.24
C GLU A 242 -17.28 -15.56 16.49
N ILE A 243 -15.99 -15.93 16.67
CA ILE A 243 -14.91 -14.97 16.86
C ILE A 243 -14.83 -13.99 15.70
N CYS A 244 -14.90 -14.48 14.46
CA CYS A 244 -14.89 -13.63 13.26
C CYS A 244 -16.08 -12.66 13.24
N SER A 245 -17.26 -13.11 13.65
CA SER A 245 -18.47 -12.27 13.68
C SER A 245 -18.33 -11.13 14.69
N VAL A 246 -17.80 -11.40 15.89
CA VAL A 246 -17.55 -10.37 16.91
C VAL A 246 -16.51 -9.38 16.45
N ILE A 247 -15.40 -9.85 15.87
CA ILE A 247 -14.36 -8.98 15.33
C ILE A 247 -14.92 -8.09 14.21
N THR A 248 -15.70 -8.67 13.30
CA THR A 248 -16.30 -7.94 12.18
C THR A 248 -17.26 -6.86 12.65
N LYS A 249 -18.00 -7.09 13.75
CA LYS A 249 -18.96 -6.11 14.28
C LYS A 249 -18.26 -4.97 15.03
N LYS A 250 -17.15 -5.24 15.69
CA LYS A 250 -16.41 -4.25 16.49
C LYS A 250 -15.47 -3.36 15.65
N TYR A 251 -15.24 -3.70 14.37
CA TYR A 251 -14.40 -2.99 13.40
C TYR A 251 -15.12 -2.70 12.09
#